data_4bb41604ad072bed5362ea737dd53d23
#
_entry.id   4bb41604ad072bed5362ea737dd53d23
#
_cell.length_a   1.000
_cell.length_b   1.000
_cell.length_c   1.000
_cell.angle_alpha   90.00
_cell.angle_beta   90.00
_cell.angle_gamma   90.00
#
_symmetry.space_group_name_H-M   'P 1'
#
loop_
_entity.id
_entity.type
_entity.pdbx_description
1 polymer ?
#
loop_
_entity_poly.entity_id
_entity_poly.type
_entity_poly.pdbx_seq_one_letter_code
_entity_poly.pdbx_strand_id
1 'polypeptide(L)'
;MFIKQVSVFLENETGRLSDYTKILTDNHIDMKAVCIADTVDFGILRCIVDDPDKAVNVLNENGFTASITTVIAVSFENVPGALHSVL
;
A
#
# COMPACT_ATOMS: atom_id res chain seq x y z
N MET A 1 6.77 2.02 -16.38
CA MET A 1 6.36 3.13 -15.52
C MET A 1 6.72 2.83 -14.08
N PHE A 2 7.32 3.78 -13.39
CA PHE A 2 7.65 3.63 -11.97
C PHE A 2 6.55 4.24 -11.12
N ILE A 3 6.11 3.52 -10.11
CA ILE A 3 5.05 3.95 -9.19
C ILE A 3 5.58 3.86 -7.77
N LYS A 4 5.30 4.87 -6.97
CA LYS A 4 5.59 4.85 -5.54
C LYS A 4 4.53 4.06 -4.81
N GLN A 5 4.96 3.01 -4.12
CA GLN A 5 4.10 2.15 -3.33
C GLN A 5 4.32 2.47 -1.84
N VAL A 6 3.24 2.65 -1.11
CA VAL A 6 3.31 2.85 0.34
C VAL A 6 3.20 1.49 1.01
N SER A 7 4.19 1.15 1.83
CA SER A 7 4.20 -0.07 2.63
C SER A 7 4.00 0.31 4.09
N VAL A 8 3.02 -0.29 4.74
CA VAL A 8 2.68 -0.02 6.13
C VAL A 8 2.75 -1.31 6.93
N PHE A 9 3.51 -1.28 8.00
CA PHE A 9 3.61 -2.40 8.93
C PHE A 9 2.42 -2.33 9.89
N LEU A 10 1.61 -3.38 9.91
CA LEU A 10 0.45 -3.48 10.79
C LEU A 10 0.68 -4.57 11.82
N GLU A 11 0.54 -4.23 13.09
CA GLU A 11 0.47 -5.23 14.13
C GLU A 11 -0.87 -5.96 14.01
N ASN A 12 -0.88 -7.25 14.33
CA ASN A 12 -2.10 -8.06 14.22
C ASN A 12 -3.04 -7.78 15.39
N GLU A 13 -3.49 -6.54 15.49
CA GLU A 13 -4.43 -6.08 16.50
C GLU A 13 -5.75 -5.66 15.85
N THR A 14 -6.84 -5.94 16.54
CA THR A 14 -8.17 -5.54 16.10
C THR A 14 -8.26 -4.02 16.00
N GLY A 15 -8.75 -3.52 14.89
CA GLY A 15 -8.97 -2.09 14.68
C GLY A 15 -7.83 -1.35 14.00
N ARG A 16 -6.64 -1.94 13.86
CA ARG A 16 -5.52 -1.24 13.20
C ARG A 16 -5.82 -0.93 11.74
N LEU A 17 -6.44 -1.83 11.01
CA LEU A 17 -6.83 -1.59 9.63
C LEU A 17 -7.88 -0.50 9.53
N SER A 18 -8.82 -0.46 10.45
CA SER A 18 -9.83 0.59 10.53
C SER A 18 -9.19 1.95 10.80
N ASP A 19 -8.24 2.02 11.74
CA ASP A 19 -7.50 3.24 12.05
C ASP A 19 -6.72 3.75 10.85
N TYR A 20 -6.04 2.86 10.13
CA TYR A 20 -5.31 3.18 8.91
C TYR A 20 -6.22 3.82 7.87
N THR A 21 -7.36 3.21 7.61
CA THR A 21 -8.33 3.69 6.62
C THR A 21 -8.86 5.07 7.01
N LYS A 22 -9.18 5.24 8.31
CA LYS A 22 -9.69 6.50 8.82
C LYS A 22 -8.68 7.63 8.66
N ILE A 23 -7.41 7.37 8.97
CA ILE A 23 -6.35 8.37 8.85
C ILE A 23 -6.22 8.85 7.41
N LEU A 24 -6.22 7.94 6.45
CA LEU A 24 -6.15 8.32 5.03
C LEU A 24 -7.37 9.11 4.60
N THR A 25 -8.56 8.69 5.01
CA THR A 25 -9.81 9.38 4.67
C THR A 25 -9.84 10.80 5.27
N ASP A 26 -9.46 10.94 6.53
CA ASP A 26 -9.46 12.23 7.22
C ASP A 26 -8.47 13.22 6.60
N ASN A 27 -7.44 12.72 5.93
CA ASN A 27 -6.43 13.54 5.27
C ASN A 27 -6.63 13.64 3.75
N HIS A 28 -7.78 13.21 3.26
CA HIS A 28 -8.17 13.29 1.84
C HIS A 28 -7.19 12.55 0.92
N ILE A 29 -6.74 11.39 1.35
CA ILE A 29 -5.84 10.54 0.56
C ILE A 29 -6.64 9.36 0.00
N ASP A 30 -6.68 9.23 -1.33
CA ASP A 30 -7.39 8.14 -2.00
C ASP A 30 -6.49 6.94 -2.19
N MET A 31 -6.98 5.77 -1.80
CA MET A 31 -6.33 4.50 -2.12
C MET A 31 -6.80 4.00 -3.47
N LYS A 32 -5.86 3.77 -4.38
CA LYS A 32 -6.15 3.25 -5.73
C LYS A 32 -6.04 1.73 -5.81
N ALA A 33 -5.15 1.17 -5.02
CA ALA A 33 -4.95 -0.28 -4.97
C ALA A 33 -4.39 -0.65 -3.61
N VAL A 34 -4.74 -1.83 -3.12
CA VAL A 34 -4.27 -2.32 -1.84
C VAL A 34 -4.03 -3.83 -1.91
N CYS A 35 -2.97 -4.27 -1.26
CA CYS A 35 -2.64 -5.68 -1.12
C CYS A 35 -2.12 -5.91 0.30
N ILE A 36 -2.59 -6.97 0.93
CA ILE A 36 -2.20 -7.32 2.30
C ILE A 36 -1.40 -8.62 2.26
N ALA A 37 -0.23 -8.60 2.88
CA ALA A 37 0.58 -9.80 3.09
C ALA A 37 0.65 -10.07 4.59
N ASP A 38 0.06 -11.16 5.04
CA ASP A 38 -0.05 -11.50 6.46
C ASP A 38 0.97 -12.55 6.87
N THR A 39 1.47 -12.38 8.10
CA THR A 39 2.18 -13.42 8.83
C THR A 39 1.41 -13.71 10.12
N VAL A 40 1.94 -14.61 10.97
CA VAL A 40 1.28 -14.97 12.23
C VAL A 40 1.16 -13.77 13.18
N ASP A 41 2.20 -12.95 13.26
CA ASP A 41 2.29 -11.88 14.24
C ASP A 41 2.02 -10.49 13.68
N PHE A 42 2.15 -10.30 12.39
CA PHE A 42 1.95 -8.99 11.76
C PHE A 42 1.57 -9.12 10.31
N GLY A 43 1.08 -8.02 9.74
CA GLY A 43 0.81 -7.91 8.31
C GLY A 43 1.56 -6.73 7.70
N ILE A 44 1.80 -6.81 6.42
CA ILE A 44 2.31 -5.69 5.64
C ILE A 44 1.23 -5.30 4.66
N LEU A 45 0.77 -4.06 4.77
CA LEU A 45 -0.19 -3.49 3.85
C LEU A 45 0.58 -2.71 2.79
N ARG A 46 0.37 -3.06 1.53
CA ARG A 46 0.96 -2.34 0.40
C ARG A 46 -0.15 -1.67 -0.36
N CYS A 47 -0.01 -0.37 -0.58
CA CYS A 47 -1.05 0.38 -1.28
C CYS A 47 -0.46 1.41 -2.22
N ILE A 48 -1.27 1.76 -3.21
CA ILE A 48 -0.97 2.84 -4.13
C ILE A 48 -2.00 3.93 -3.85
N VAL A 49 -1.51 5.12 -3.55
CA VAL A 49 -2.34 6.27 -3.19
C VAL A 49 -2.01 7.44 -4.11
N ASP A 50 -2.89 8.44 -4.12
CA ASP A 50 -2.72 9.63 -4.94
C ASP A 50 -1.55 10.51 -4.46
N ASP A 51 -1.26 10.55 -3.16
CA ASP A 51 -0.18 11.34 -2.58
C ASP A 51 0.65 10.49 -1.60
N PRO A 52 1.61 9.70 -2.11
CA PRO A 52 2.35 8.77 -1.27
C PRO A 52 3.23 9.46 -0.21
N ASP A 53 3.83 10.60 -0.51
CA ASP A 53 4.67 11.30 0.47
C ASP A 53 3.84 11.79 1.65
N LYS A 54 2.68 12.37 1.38
CA LYS A 54 1.76 12.81 2.42
C LYS A 54 1.24 11.63 3.24
N ALA A 55 0.90 10.52 2.57
CA ALA A 55 0.41 9.33 3.25
C ALA A 55 1.42 8.79 4.26
N VAL A 56 2.68 8.68 3.86
CA VAL A 56 3.75 8.20 4.75
C VAL A 56 3.92 9.13 5.94
N ASN A 57 3.95 10.44 5.71
CA ASN A 57 4.12 11.41 6.81
C ASN A 57 2.96 11.33 7.80
N VAL A 58 1.72 11.31 7.32
CA VAL A 58 0.54 11.27 8.17
C VAL A 58 0.48 9.95 8.95
N LEU A 59 0.78 8.83 8.30
CA LEU A 59 0.75 7.54 8.98
C LEU A 59 1.82 7.43 10.06
N ASN A 60 3.03 7.89 9.78
CA ASN A 60 4.11 7.88 10.78
C ASN A 60 3.79 8.78 11.98
N GLU A 61 3.15 9.93 11.74
CA GLU A 61 2.71 10.84 12.80
C GLU A 61 1.65 10.20 13.71
N ASN A 62 0.90 9.23 13.18
CA ASN A 62 -0.18 8.56 13.91
C ASN A 62 0.24 7.18 14.45
N GLY A 63 1.53 6.93 14.56
CA GLY A 63 2.04 5.71 15.20
C GLY A 63 2.16 4.49 14.30
N PHE A 64 1.92 4.63 13.01
CA PHE A 64 2.18 3.56 12.05
C PHE A 64 3.62 3.62 11.57
N THR A 65 4.15 2.49 11.14
CA THR A 65 5.46 2.45 10.47
C THR A 65 5.20 2.34 8.97
N ALA A 66 5.43 3.41 8.25
CA ALA A 66 5.16 3.50 6.83
C ALA A 66 6.42 3.91 6.06
N SER A 67 6.58 3.37 4.87
CA SER A 67 7.70 3.68 3.98
C SER A 67 7.27 3.67 2.53
N ILE A 68 8.08 4.26 1.66
CA ILE A 68 7.84 4.29 0.22
C ILE A 68 8.81 3.36 -0.48
N THR A 69 8.29 2.52 -1.38
CA THR A 69 9.09 1.70 -2.27
C THR A 69 8.67 2.01 -3.69
N THR A 70 9.64 2.25 -4.57
CA THR A 70 9.34 2.44 -5.98
C THR A 70 9.22 1.08 -6.65
N VAL A 71 8.11 0.87 -7.33
CA VAL A 71 7.84 -0.38 -8.05
C VAL A 71 7.61 -0.10 -9.53
N ILE A 72 7.80 -1.12 -10.35
CA ILE A 72 7.56 -1.02 -11.79
C ILE A 72 6.14 -1.51 -12.06
N ALA A 73 5.33 -0.65 -12.66
CA ALA A 73 4.00 -1.03 -13.13
C ALA A 73 4.12 -1.50 -14.57
N VAL A 74 3.63 -2.70 -14.83
CA VAL A 74 3.65 -3.31 -16.17
C VAL A 74 2.22 -3.54 -16.61
N SER A 75 1.90 -3.07 -17.81
CA SER A 75 0.60 -3.31 -18.44
C SER A 75 0.75 -4.41 -19.48
N PHE A 76 -0.14 -5.39 -19.43
CA PHE A 76 -0.15 -6.48 -20.42
C PHE A 76 -1.59 -6.90 -20.71
N GLU A 77 -1.77 -7.54 -21.87
CA GLU A 77 -3.08 -8.03 -22.25
C GLU A 77 -3.48 -9.23 -21.40
N ASN A 78 -4.77 -9.35 -21.11
CA ASN A 78 -5.30 -10.45 -20.32
C ASN A 78 -5.51 -11.70 -21.20
N VAL A 79 -4.42 -12.24 -21.72
CA VAL A 79 -4.43 -13.45 -22.56
C VAL A 79 -3.41 -14.44 -22.01
N PRO A 80 -3.59 -15.76 -22.27
CA PRO A 80 -2.61 -16.76 -21.85
C PRO A 80 -1.22 -16.44 -22.37
N GLY A 81 -0.23 -16.51 -21.51
CA GLY A 81 1.17 -16.28 -21.88
C GLY A 81 1.60 -14.81 -21.90
N ALA A 82 0.70 -13.83 -21.77
CA ALA A 82 1.06 -12.42 -21.78
C ALA A 82 2.05 -12.07 -20.66
N LEU A 83 1.80 -12.56 -19.47
CA LEU A 83 2.71 -12.31 -18.34
C LEU A 83 4.09 -12.91 -18.59
N HIS A 84 4.14 -14.10 -19.18
CA HIS A 84 5.40 -14.75 -19.51
C HIS A 84 6.23 -13.95 -20.51
N SER A 85 5.60 -13.34 -21.48
CA SER A 85 6.31 -12.54 -22.49
C SER A 85 6.84 -11.21 -21.91
N VAL A 86 6.33 -10.75 -20.77
CA VAL A 86 6.79 -9.56 -20.07
C VAL A 86 7.99 -9.89 -19.17
N LEU A 87 8.06 -11.10 -18.68
CA LEU A 87 9.14 -11.54 -17.81
C LEU A 87 10.38 -11.96 -18.60
#